data_298cadce81806f54b4751db040814c1a
#
_entry.id   298cadce81806f54b4751db040814c1a
#
_cell.length_a   1.000
_cell.length_b   1.000
_cell.length_c   1.000
_cell.angle_alpha   90.00
_cell.angle_beta   90.00
_cell.angle_gamma   90.00
#
_symmetry.space_group_name_H-M   'P 1'
#
loop_
_entity.id
_entity.type
_entity.pdbx_description
1 polymer ?
#
loop_
_entity_poly.entity_id
_entity_poly.type
_entity_poly.pdbx_seq_one_letter_code
_entity_poly.pdbx_strand_id
1 'polypeptide(L)'
;MLTQTTTRVLDPGELGAALAILESEPVANAFVASRVQAAGLDPWRLGGEMWGWYADGRLRSLCYSGANLVPICASPEAVRAFADRARRTGRRCSSIVGPAEPTAHLWRLLEPSWGPAREVRANQPLMVTEQVPDTVRPDPLVRRIRKEELETIMPACVAMFTEEVGVSPLAGDGGLLYQARVAELVGAGRSFARIDDGKVIFKAEIGAATPHACQIQGVWVTPEFRGRGLSESGMAAVVRYALADVAPVASLYVNDYNTAARASYRRVGFREVGAFMSVLF
;
A
#
# COMPACT_ATOMS: atom_id res chain seq x y z
N MET A 1 34.04 13.33 15.57
CA MET A 1 33.98 13.56 14.11
C MET A 1 32.52 13.90 13.77
N LEU A 2 32.30 14.99 13.02
CA LEU A 2 30.96 15.29 12.52
C LEU A 2 30.62 14.30 11.38
N THR A 3 29.58 13.54 11.50
CA THR A 3 29.10 12.64 10.46
C THR A 3 28.70 13.47 9.23
N GLN A 4 29.35 13.23 8.09
CA GLN A 4 28.99 13.90 6.86
C GLN A 4 27.71 13.26 6.30
N THR A 5 26.64 14.03 6.19
CA THR A 5 25.36 13.56 5.65
C THR A 5 24.98 14.29 4.37
N THR A 6 24.39 13.57 3.42
CA THR A 6 23.85 14.13 2.18
C THR A 6 22.52 13.48 1.80
N THR A 7 21.68 14.24 1.08
CA THR A 7 20.42 13.74 0.53
C THR A 7 20.29 14.12 -0.92
N ARG A 8 20.11 13.13 -1.79
CA ARG A 8 19.95 13.33 -3.24
C ARG A 8 19.00 12.30 -3.84
N VAL A 9 18.60 12.49 -5.08
CA VAL A 9 17.95 11.47 -5.89
C VAL A 9 18.95 10.35 -6.18
N LEU A 10 18.53 9.11 -6.11
CA LEU A 10 19.35 7.96 -6.47
C LEU A 10 19.56 7.88 -7.98
N ASP A 11 20.77 7.52 -8.37
CA ASP A 11 21.08 7.16 -9.75
C ASP A 11 20.65 5.71 -10.07
N PRO A 12 20.34 5.38 -11.34
CA PRO A 12 19.99 4.02 -11.73
C PRO A 12 20.97 2.94 -11.31
N GLY A 13 22.27 3.27 -11.25
CA GLY A 13 23.33 2.35 -10.80
C GLY A 13 23.27 1.97 -9.31
N GLU A 14 22.43 2.64 -8.52
CA GLU A 14 22.27 2.38 -7.08
C GLU A 14 21.09 1.44 -6.77
N LEU A 15 20.50 0.84 -7.80
CA LEU A 15 19.35 -0.06 -7.65
C LEU A 15 19.62 -1.18 -6.64
N GLY A 16 20.78 -1.82 -6.67
CA GLY A 16 21.13 -2.90 -5.74
C GLY A 16 21.17 -2.42 -4.28
N ALA A 17 21.73 -1.23 -4.02
CA ALA A 17 21.77 -0.65 -2.68
C ALA A 17 20.35 -0.26 -2.18
N ALA A 18 19.51 0.27 -3.07
CA ALA A 18 18.12 0.58 -2.75
C ALA A 18 17.32 -0.67 -2.42
N LEU A 19 17.45 -1.73 -3.22
CA LEU A 19 16.78 -3.01 -2.97
C LEU A 19 17.21 -3.62 -1.64
N ALA A 20 18.50 -3.59 -1.29
CA ALA A 20 18.99 -4.11 -0.01
C ALA A 20 18.33 -3.41 1.21
N ILE A 21 18.10 -2.08 1.13
CA ILE A 21 17.36 -1.36 2.18
C ILE A 21 15.87 -1.74 2.18
N LEU A 22 15.25 -1.85 1.02
CA LEU A 22 13.84 -2.22 0.90
C LEU A 22 13.58 -3.64 1.44
N GLU A 23 14.51 -4.55 1.22
CA GLU A 23 14.43 -5.95 1.65
C GLU A 23 14.74 -6.15 3.14
N SER A 24 15.32 -5.17 3.83
CA SER A 24 15.56 -5.27 5.27
C SER A 24 14.26 -5.30 6.10
N GLU A 25 13.18 -4.69 5.58
CA GLU A 25 11.84 -4.71 6.18
C GLU A 25 10.80 -5.04 5.11
N PRO A 26 10.76 -6.28 4.60
CA PRO A 26 10.06 -6.62 3.37
C PRO A 26 8.54 -6.42 3.44
N VAL A 27 7.94 -6.54 4.61
CA VAL A 27 6.50 -6.30 4.82
C VAL A 27 6.19 -4.80 4.80
N ALA A 28 6.91 -4.01 5.57
CA ALA A 28 6.69 -2.57 5.66
C ALA A 28 7.00 -1.87 4.34
N ASN A 29 7.98 -2.34 3.59
CA ASN A 29 8.45 -1.74 2.36
C ASN A 29 7.82 -2.37 1.09
N ALA A 30 6.90 -3.34 1.22
CA ALA A 30 6.35 -4.13 0.10
C ALA A 30 5.84 -3.26 -1.06
N PHE A 31 5.14 -2.16 -0.75
CA PHE A 31 4.61 -1.24 -1.75
C PHE A 31 5.72 -0.62 -2.60
N VAL A 32 6.73 -0.02 -1.98
CA VAL A 32 7.82 0.64 -2.72
C VAL A 32 8.75 -0.38 -3.37
N ALA A 33 9.05 -1.47 -2.69
CA ALA A 33 9.87 -2.56 -3.22
C ALA A 33 9.27 -3.15 -4.50
N SER A 34 7.96 -3.42 -4.51
CA SER A 34 7.24 -3.91 -5.70
C SER A 34 7.37 -2.96 -6.90
N ARG A 35 7.29 -1.64 -6.66
CA ARG A 35 7.46 -0.63 -7.71
C ARG A 35 8.89 -0.58 -8.25
N VAL A 36 9.87 -0.57 -7.34
CA VAL A 36 11.31 -0.53 -7.70
C VAL A 36 11.73 -1.79 -8.44
N GLN A 37 11.25 -2.96 -8.05
CA GLN A 37 11.52 -4.20 -8.77
C GLN A 37 10.95 -4.20 -10.19
N ALA A 38 9.77 -3.61 -10.39
CA ALA A 38 9.13 -3.53 -11.71
C ALA A 38 9.72 -2.45 -12.63
N ALA A 39 10.09 -1.31 -12.08
CA ALA A 39 10.44 -0.10 -12.83
C ALA A 39 11.93 0.30 -12.76
N GLY A 40 12.69 -0.25 -11.81
CA GLY A 40 14.01 0.27 -11.45
C GLY A 40 13.89 1.61 -10.73
N LEU A 41 14.94 2.43 -10.87
CA LEU A 41 15.00 3.79 -10.32
C LEU A 41 14.73 4.89 -11.36
N ASP A 42 14.31 4.53 -12.56
CA ASP A 42 13.91 5.48 -13.60
C ASP A 42 12.64 6.24 -13.16
N PRO A 43 12.67 7.58 -13.01
CA PRO A 43 11.56 8.34 -12.45
C PRO A 43 10.25 8.23 -13.25
N TRP A 44 10.34 8.10 -14.58
CA TRP A 44 9.17 7.98 -15.45
C TRP A 44 8.47 6.64 -15.26
N ARG A 45 9.23 5.57 -15.21
CA ARG A 45 8.70 4.21 -15.01
C ARG A 45 8.24 3.99 -13.57
N LEU A 46 9.00 4.53 -12.61
CA LEU A 46 8.70 4.45 -11.18
C LEU A 46 7.47 5.30 -10.79
N GLY A 47 7.17 6.34 -11.59
CA GLY A 47 6.13 7.32 -11.30
C GLY A 47 6.52 8.25 -10.14
N GLY A 48 7.80 8.57 -10.01
CA GLY A 48 8.36 9.42 -8.97
C GLY A 48 9.86 9.24 -8.80
N GLU A 49 10.43 9.94 -7.84
CA GLU A 49 11.85 9.89 -7.51
C GLU A 49 12.11 9.00 -6.29
N MET A 50 13.25 8.33 -6.27
CA MET A 50 13.77 7.69 -5.06
C MET A 50 14.87 8.59 -4.47
N TRP A 51 14.65 9.14 -3.29
CA TRP A 51 15.65 9.92 -2.56
C TRP A 51 16.41 9.01 -1.63
N GLY A 52 17.74 9.17 -1.59
CA GLY A 52 18.62 8.49 -0.66
C GLY A 52 19.17 9.46 0.38
N TRP A 53 19.23 9.02 1.62
CA TRP A 53 19.99 9.68 2.68
C TRP A 53 21.25 8.89 2.99
N TYR A 54 22.40 9.58 2.96
CA TYR A 54 23.72 9.00 3.15
C TYR A 54 24.33 9.51 4.46
N ALA A 55 24.96 8.62 5.19
CA ALA A 55 25.83 8.94 6.32
C ALA A 55 27.19 8.30 6.08
N ASP A 56 28.25 9.10 6.20
CA ASP A 56 29.64 8.69 5.94
C ASP A 56 29.80 7.96 4.60
N GLY A 57 29.19 8.51 3.54
CA GLY A 57 29.23 7.99 2.18
C GLY A 57 28.41 6.72 1.93
N ARG A 58 27.69 6.19 2.92
CA ARG A 58 26.85 5.00 2.79
C ARG A 58 25.38 5.35 2.75
N LEU A 59 24.63 4.77 1.82
CA LEU A 59 23.18 4.86 1.77
C LEU A 59 22.58 4.15 3.00
N ARG A 60 21.73 4.86 3.77
CA ARG A 60 21.15 4.36 5.03
C ARG A 60 19.64 4.38 5.05
N SER A 61 19.02 5.31 4.36
CA SER A 61 17.57 5.48 4.35
C SER A 61 17.11 5.94 2.99
N LEU A 62 15.84 5.65 2.67
CA LEU A 62 15.21 6.04 1.41
C LEU A 62 13.94 6.85 1.67
N CYS A 63 13.51 7.59 0.64
CA CYS A 63 12.19 8.18 0.57
C CYS A 63 11.68 8.13 -0.86
N TYR A 64 10.59 7.41 -1.09
CA TYR A 64 9.89 7.45 -2.37
C TYR A 64 9.05 8.74 -2.46
N SER A 65 9.21 9.50 -3.52
CA SER A 65 8.53 10.77 -3.79
C SER A 65 7.81 10.73 -5.13
N GLY A 66 6.55 10.33 -5.10
CA GLY A 66 5.67 10.25 -6.27
C GLY A 66 4.25 10.66 -5.88
N ALA A 67 3.25 9.89 -6.31
CA ALA A 67 1.87 10.07 -5.88
C ALA A 67 1.70 9.95 -4.34
N ASN A 68 2.61 9.20 -3.70
CA ASN A 68 2.77 9.13 -2.26
C ASN A 68 4.18 9.59 -1.87
N LEU A 69 4.33 10.16 -0.67
CA LEU A 69 5.63 10.38 -0.04
C LEU A 69 5.82 9.31 1.04
N VAL A 70 6.84 8.44 0.88
CA VAL A 70 7.01 7.25 1.73
C VAL A 70 8.42 7.24 2.33
N PRO A 71 8.59 7.53 3.63
CA PRO A 71 9.86 7.35 4.32
C PRO A 71 10.13 5.87 4.58
N ILE A 72 11.35 5.39 4.31
CA ILE A 72 11.74 3.98 4.33
C ILE A 72 13.00 3.83 5.17
N CYS A 73 12.95 3.00 6.21
CA CYS A 73 14.04 2.78 7.16
C CYS A 73 14.66 4.11 7.64
N ALA A 74 13.81 5.13 7.85
CA ALA A 74 14.25 6.49 8.02
C ALA A 74 14.49 6.84 9.49
N SER A 75 15.77 7.07 9.84
CA SER A 75 16.15 7.65 11.12
C SER A 75 15.60 9.08 11.29
N PRO A 76 15.54 9.63 12.51
CA PRO A 76 15.12 11.01 12.73
C PRO A 76 15.93 12.06 11.92
N GLU A 77 17.23 11.81 11.68
CA GLU A 77 18.10 12.64 10.85
C GLU A 77 17.72 12.57 9.37
N ALA A 78 17.48 11.34 8.88
CA ALA A 78 17.02 11.12 7.51
C ALA A 78 15.64 11.76 7.27
N VAL A 79 14.71 11.64 8.22
CA VAL A 79 13.39 12.27 8.14
C VAL A 79 13.51 13.80 8.04
N ARG A 80 14.38 14.44 8.84
CA ARG A 80 14.65 15.90 8.74
C ARG A 80 15.16 16.27 7.36
N ALA A 81 16.13 15.51 6.84
CA ALA A 81 16.70 15.75 5.53
C ALA A 81 15.70 15.58 4.38
N PHE A 82 14.81 14.58 4.49
CA PHE A 82 13.71 14.39 3.53
C PHE A 82 12.66 15.50 3.64
N ALA A 83 12.33 15.96 4.86
CA ALA A 83 11.43 17.10 5.04
C ALA A 83 11.99 18.38 4.43
N ASP A 84 13.30 18.66 4.61
CA ASP A 84 13.96 19.81 4.01
C ASP A 84 13.92 19.77 2.48
N ARG A 85 14.13 18.59 1.90
CA ARG A 85 14.02 18.40 0.46
C ARG A 85 12.57 18.59 0.00
N ALA A 86 11.61 17.97 0.66
CA ALA A 86 10.19 18.06 0.33
C ALA A 86 9.65 19.49 0.40
N ARG A 87 10.11 20.29 1.38
CA ARG A 87 9.76 21.72 1.47
C ARG A 87 10.28 22.52 0.27
N ARG A 88 11.51 22.26 -0.18
CA ARG A 88 12.08 22.96 -1.35
C ARG A 88 11.39 22.60 -2.66
N THR A 89 10.94 21.35 -2.83
CA THR A 89 10.28 20.90 -4.06
C THR A 89 8.77 21.18 -4.08
N GLY A 90 8.21 21.56 -2.94
CA GLY A 90 6.75 21.69 -2.77
C GLY A 90 6.03 20.35 -2.71
N ARG A 91 4.75 20.38 -2.31
CA ARG A 91 3.91 19.17 -2.24
C ARG A 91 3.49 18.73 -3.65
N ARG A 92 3.85 17.51 -4.02
CA ARG A 92 3.48 16.85 -5.29
C ARG A 92 2.67 15.57 -5.07
N CYS A 93 2.63 15.07 -3.83
CA CYS A 93 1.92 13.85 -3.47
C CYS A 93 0.49 14.13 -2.99
N SER A 94 -0.37 13.13 -3.13
CA SER A 94 -1.74 13.12 -2.58
C SER A 94 -1.78 12.56 -1.15
N SER A 95 -0.68 11.91 -0.70
CA SER A 95 -0.58 11.42 0.67
C SER A 95 0.88 11.27 1.14
N ILE A 96 1.07 11.29 2.46
CA ILE A 96 2.26 10.70 3.10
C ILE A 96 1.81 9.40 3.73
N VAL A 97 2.53 8.30 3.52
CA VAL A 97 2.17 6.98 4.06
C VAL A 97 3.41 6.16 4.39
N GLY A 98 3.36 5.38 5.45
CA GLY A 98 4.46 4.49 5.85
C GLY A 98 4.41 4.11 7.32
N PRO A 99 5.50 3.53 7.86
CA PRO A 99 5.62 3.23 9.27
C PRO A 99 5.29 4.45 10.13
N ALA A 100 4.51 4.26 11.19
CA ALA A 100 3.84 5.35 11.91
C ALA A 100 4.81 6.39 12.47
N GLU A 101 5.90 5.97 13.11
CA GLU A 101 6.86 6.90 13.76
C GLU A 101 7.55 7.84 12.76
N PRO A 102 8.27 7.36 11.71
CA PRO A 102 8.91 8.24 10.74
C PRO A 102 7.90 9.08 9.94
N THR A 103 6.71 8.54 9.66
CA THR A 103 5.65 9.27 8.96
C THR A 103 5.09 10.41 9.81
N ALA A 104 4.84 10.18 11.10
CA ALA A 104 4.40 11.21 12.03
C ALA A 104 5.46 12.31 12.21
N HIS A 105 6.73 11.91 12.29
CA HIS A 105 7.83 12.87 12.37
C HIS A 105 7.92 13.72 11.10
N LEU A 106 7.86 13.07 9.93
CA LEU A 106 7.88 13.77 8.63
C LEU A 106 6.71 14.75 8.49
N TRP A 107 5.51 14.33 8.87
CA TRP A 107 4.32 15.18 8.81
C TRP A 107 4.45 16.41 9.71
N ARG A 108 4.85 16.25 10.98
CA ARG A 108 5.07 17.38 11.89
C ARG A 108 6.05 18.42 11.34
N LEU A 109 7.04 18.00 10.55
CA LEU A 109 7.99 18.92 9.90
C LEU A 109 7.41 19.60 8.66
N LEU A 110 6.48 18.95 7.94
CA LEU A 110 5.93 19.45 6.68
C LEU A 110 4.65 20.26 6.85
N GLU A 111 3.83 19.95 7.83
CA GLU A 111 2.53 20.60 8.09
C GLU A 111 2.60 22.15 8.11
N PRO A 112 3.59 22.77 8.78
CA PRO A 112 3.67 24.24 8.80
C PRO A 112 3.86 24.89 7.42
N SER A 113 4.41 24.15 6.46
CA SER A 113 4.67 24.66 5.10
C SER A 113 3.71 24.15 4.04
N TRP A 114 3.10 22.97 4.26
CA TRP A 114 2.19 22.35 3.30
C TRP A 114 0.72 22.65 3.58
N GLY A 115 0.42 23.21 4.76
CA GLY A 115 -0.93 23.47 5.24
C GLY A 115 -1.62 22.22 5.80
N PRO A 116 -2.88 22.35 6.22
CA PRO A 116 -3.60 21.26 6.87
C PRO A 116 -3.83 20.08 5.91
N ALA A 117 -3.78 18.87 6.47
CA ALA A 117 -4.23 17.68 5.79
C ALA A 117 -5.76 17.62 5.75
N ARG A 118 -6.31 16.98 4.74
CA ARG A 118 -7.74 16.63 4.69
C ARG A 118 -8.10 15.61 5.76
N GLU A 119 -7.22 14.62 5.96
CA GLU A 119 -7.39 13.55 6.94
C GLU A 119 -6.04 13.04 7.44
N VAL A 120 -5.95 12.76 8.74
CA VAL A 120 -4.78 12.12 9.36
C VAL A 120 -5.23 10.81 10.01
N ARG A 121 -4.76 9.69 9.49
CA ARG A 121 -4.95 8.33 10.03
C ARG A 121 -3.71 7.97 10.81
N ALA A 122 -3.67 8.39 12.07
CA ALA A 122 -2.47 8.33 12.91
C ALA A 122 -2.03 6.90 13.26
N ASN A 123 -2.98 5.96 13.28
CA ASN A 123 -2.72 4.56 13.64
C ASN A 123 -3.47 3.61 12.70
N GLN A 124 -2.70 2.89 11.91
CA GLN A 124 -3.20 1.85 11.03
C GLN A 124 -2.41 0.56 11.30
N PRO A 125 -2.93 -0.37 12.14
CA PRO A 125 -2.26 -1.63 12.38
C PRO A 125 -1.79 -2.30 11.09
N LEU A 126 -0.49 -2.59 11.01
CA LEU A 126 0.12 -3.42 9.97
C LEU A 126 -0.01 -4.87 10.43
N MET A 127 -0.67 -5.68 9.62
CA MET A 127 -0.99 -7.06 9.95
C MET A 127 -0.42 -8.01 8.92
N VAL A 128 -0.01 -9.20 9.35
CA VAL A 128 0.54 -10.25 8.49
C VAL A 128 -0.06 -11.61 8.79
N THR A 129 -0.06 -12.47 7.78
CA THR A 129 -0.31 -13.91 7.94
C THR A 129 0.57 -14.72 6.98
N GLU A 130 0.95 -15.91 7.40
CA GLU A 130 1.71 -16.91 6.65
C GLU A 130 0.89 -18.19 6.41
N GLN A 131 -0.34 -18.23 6.97
CA GLN A 131 -1.27 -19.35 6.81
C GLN A 131 -2.70 -18.92 7.08
N VAL A 132 -3.66 -19.65 6.51
CA VAL A 132 -5.07 -19.55 6.88
C VAL A 132 -5.38 -20.65 7.88
N PRO A 133 -5.96 -20.36 9.06
CA PRO A 133 -6.35 -21.41 10.02
C PRO A 133 -7.34 -22.40 9.41
N ASP A 134 -7.20 -23.68 9.74
CA ASP A 134 -8.09 -24.76 9.25
C ASP A 134 -9.55 -24.58 9.68
N THR A 135 -9.78 -23.80 10.73
CA THR A 135 -11.12 -23.44 11.23
C THR A 135 -11.86 -22.48 10.31
N VAL A 136 -11.18 -21.79 9.41
CA VAL A 136 -11.77 -20.81 8.49
C VAL A 136 -11.95 -21.45 7.11
N ARG A 137 -13.19 -21.44 6.62
CA ARG A 137 -13.51 -21.97 5.28
C ARG A 137 -13.43 -20.86 4.24
N PRO A 138 -12.52 -20.97 3.27
CA PRO A 138 -12.47 -20.04 2.14
C PRO A 138 -13.76 -20.12 1.31
N ASP A 139 -14.21 -18.98 0.82
CA ASP A 139 -15.35 -18.93 -0.12
C ASP A 139 -14.93 -19.51 -1.48
N PRO A 140 -15.52 -20.65 -1.92
CA PRO A 140 -15.15 -21.28 -3.18
C PRO A 140 -15.56 -20.47 -4.42
N LEU A 141 -16.41 -19.46 -4.26
CA LEU A 141 -16.87 -18.60 -5.35
C LEU A 141 -15.96 -17.38 -5.54
N VAL A 142 -15.04 -17.11 -4.61
CA VAL A 142 -14.02 -16.07 -4.79
C VAL A 142 -12.96 -16.58 -5.75
N ARG A 143 -12.72 -15.85 -6.82
CA ARG A 143 -11.76 -16.19 -7.87
C ARG A 143 -11.07 -14.96 -8.43
N ARG A 144 -10.03 -15.16 -9.22
CA ARG A 144 -9.39 -14.10 -10.00
C ARG A 144 -10.37 -13.54 -11.03
N ILE A 145 -10.35 -12.22 -11.19
CA ILE A 145 -11.12 -11.49 -12.20
C ILE A 145 -10.44 -11.66 -13.55
N ARG A 146 -11.24 -11.93 -14.59
CA ARG A 146 -10.79 -11.98 -15.97
C ARG A 146 -10.81 -10.60 -16.61
N LYS A 147 -10.03 -10.40 -17.67
CA LYS A 147 -9.92 -9.10 -18.36
C LYS A 147 -11.27 -8.63 -18.91
N GLU A 148 -12.09 -9.55 -19.37
CA GLU A 148 -13.43 -9.29 -19.93
C GLU A 148 -14.44 -8.84 -18.85
N GLU A 149 -14.10 -9.03 -17.58
CA GLU A 149 -14.95 -8.66 -16.43
C GLU A 149 -14.55 -7.28 -15.84
N LEU A 150 -13.66 -6.54 -16.50
CA LEU A 150 -13.20 -5.23 -16.01
C LEU A 150 -14.38 -4.26 -15.79
N GLU A 151 -15.32 -4.20 -16.71
CA GLU A 151 -16.51 -3.36 -16.57
C GLU A 151 -17.41 -3.80 -15.41
N THR A 152 -17.48 -5.09 -15.13
CA THR A 152 -18.26 -5.65 -14.02
C THR A 152 -17.66 -5.29 -12.65
N ILE A 153 -16.31 -5.29 -12.53
CA ILE A 153 -15.65 -5.00 -11.25
C ILE A 153 -15.53 -3.50 -10.96
N MET A 154 -15.48 -2.65 -11.99
CA MET A 154 -15.24 -1.21 -11.85
C MET A 154 -16.19 -0.49 -10.90
N PRO A 155 -17.53 -0.70 -10.94
CA PRO A 155 -18.45 -0.05 -10.00
C PRO A 155 -18.12 -0.36 -8.53
N ALA A 156 -17.76 -1.61 -8.22
CA ALA A 156 -17.36 -2.01 -6.88
C ALA A 156 -16.01 -1.38 -6.46
N CYS A 157 -15.06 -1.25 -7.40
CA CYS A 157 -13.80 -0.56 -7.15
C CYS A 157 -14.02 0.92 -6.84
N VAL A 158 -14.86 1.60 -7.61
CA VAL A 158 -15.21 3.02 -7.38
C VAL A 158 -15.95 3.20 -6.06
N ALA A 159 -16.93 2.34 -5.75
CA ALA A 159 -17.66 2.40 -4.49
C ALA A 159 -16.74 2.20 -3.28
N MET A 160 -15.89 1.18 -3.31
CA MET A 160 -14.89 0.91 -2.27
C MET A 160 -13.96 2.11 -2.07
N PHE A 161 -13.38 2.64 -3.16
CA PHE A 161 -12.45 3.77 -3.08
C PHE A 161 -13.14 5.02 -2.50
N THR A 162 -14.35 5.31 -2.96
CA THR A 162 -15.13 6.46 -2.46
C THR A 162 -15.46 6.32 -0.98
N GLU A 163 -15.85 5.12 -0.54
CA GLU A 163 -16.12 4.83 0.87
C GLU A 163 -14.86 4.96 1.75
N GLU A 164 -13.71 4.48 1.26
CA GLU A 164 -12.47 4.49 2.02
C GLU A 164 -11.77 5.85 2.02
N VAL A 165 -11.73 6.52 0.88
CA VAL A 165 -10.94 7.75 0.70
C VAL A 165 -11.77 9.02 0.85
N GLY A 166 -13.10 8.91 0.78
CA GLY A 166 -14.03 10.04 0.93
C GLY A 166 -14.17 10.91 -0.31
N VAL A 167 -13.47 10.57 -1.42
CA VAL A 167 -13.58 11.26 -2.71
C VAL A 167 -13.70 10.25 -3.84
N SER A 168 -14.45 10.60 -4.88
CA SER A 168 -14.59 9.71 -6.04
C SER A 168 -13.28 9.64 -6.84
N PRO A 169 -12.80 8.43 -7.20
CA PRO A 169 -11.64 8.29 -8.07
C PRO A 169 -11.92 8.71 -9.53
N LEU A 170 -13.18 9.02 -9.85
CA LEU A 170 -13.59 9.52 -11.16
C LEU A 170 -13.47 11.04 -11.29
N ALA A 171 -13.11 11.75 -10.20
CA ALA A 171 -12.88 13.19 -10.23
C ALA A 171 -11.60 13.52 -11.02
N GLY A 172 -11.58 14.66 -11.69
CA GLY A 172 -10.42 15.16 -12.43
C GLY A 172 -10.34 14.60 -13.86
N ASP A 173 -9.61 13.52 -14.08
CA ASP A 173 -9.38 12.89 -15.39
C ASP A 173 -10.51 11.95 -15.85
N GLY A 174 -11.65 11.95 -15.17
CA GLY A 174 -12.75 11.01 -15.43
C GLY A 174 -12.44 9.57 -14.99
N GLY A 175 -11.41 9.38 -14.17
CA GLY A 175 -11.04 8.09 -13.63
C GLY A 175 -10.12 7.25 -14.52
N LEU A 176 -9.53 7.81 -15.55
CA LEU A 176 -8.66 7.09 -16.49
C LEU A 176 -7.47 6.43 -15.79
N LEU A 177 -6.80 7.17 -14.89
CA LEU A 177 -5.66 6.62 -14.13
C LEU A 177 -6.10 5.52 -13.17
N TYR A 178 -7.26 5.68 -12.53
CA TYR A 178 -7.79 4.66 -11.62
C TYR A 178 -8.20 3.40 -12.38
N GLN A 179 -8.90 3.57 -13.52
CA GLN A 179 -9.27 2.45 -14.40
C GLN A 179 -8.04 1.71 -14.93
N ALA A 180 -7.01 2.42 -15.37
CA ALA A 180 -5.75 1.83 -15.81
C ALA A 180 -5.09 1.01 -14.68
N ARG A 181 -5.13 1.50 -13.43
CA ARG A 181 -4.62 0.76 -12.28
C ARG A 181 -5.43 -0.51 -11.99
N VAL A 182 -6.74 -0.46 -12.04
CA VAL A 182 -7.59 -1.66 -11.87
C VAL A 182 -7.32 -2.66 -12.99
N ALA A 183 -7.23 -2.20 -14.25
CA ALA A 183 -6.92 -3.06 -15.40
C ALA A 183 -5.55 -3.72 -15.28
N GLU A 184 -4.54 -3.01 -14.77
CA GLU A 184 -3.21 -3.56 -14.48
C GLU A 184 -3.30 -4.71 -13.46
N LEU A 185 -4.02 -4.52 -12.35
CA LEU A 185 -4.19 -5.56 -11.32
C LEU A 185 -4.96 -6.77 -11.85
N VAL A 186 -5.99 -6.57 -12.65
CA VAL A 186 -6.74 -7.63 -13.31
C VAL A 186 -5.82 -8.37 -14.29
N GLY A 187 -5.07 -7.65 -15.11
CA GLY A 187 -4.13 -8.22 -16.08
C GLY A 187 -3.00 -9.03 -15.44
N ALA A 188 -2.58 -8.65 -14.24
CA ALA A 188 -1.59 -9.35 -13.43
C ALA A 188 -2.17 -10.54 -12.62
N GLY A 189 -3.49 -10.80 -12.70
CA GLY A 189 -4.16 -11.84 -11.91
C GLY A 189 -4.20 -11.54 -10.40
N ARG A 190 -4.13 -10.27 -10.02
CA ARG A 190 -4.06 -9.78 -8.63
C ARG A 190 -5.38 -9.16 -8.13
N SER A 191 -6.44 -9.19 -8.92
CA SER A 191 -7.79 -8.76 -8.54
C SER A 191 -8.67 -9.98 -8.34
N PHE A 192 -9.39 -10.02 -7.22
CA PHE A 192 -10.23 -11.14 -6.80
C PHE A 192 -11.63 -10.65 -6.48
N ALA A 193 -12.65 -11.42 -6.85
CA ALA A 193 -14.02 -11.15 -6.44
C ALA A 193 -14.87 -12.41 -6.40
N ARG A 194 -15.97 -12.33 -5.64
CA ARG A 194 -17.16 -13.14 -5.81
C ARG A 194 -18.17 -12.31 -6.58
N ILE A 195 -18.67 -12.86 -7.68
CA ILE A 195 -19.70 -12.26 -8.54
C ILE A 195 -20.89 -13.22 -8.60
N ASP A 196 -22.06 -12.76 -8.17
CA ASP A 196 -23.31 -13.48 -8.23
C ASP A 196 -24.27 -12.68 -9.12
N ASP A 197 -24.83 -13.29 -10.15
CA ASP A 197 -25.76 -12.69 -11.12
C ASP A 197 -25.27 -11.33 -11.67
N GLY A 198 -23.97 -11.25 -12.02
CA GLY A 198 -23.34 -10.03 -12.54
C GLY A 198 -23.05 -8.95 -11.49
N LYS A 199 -23.37 -9.18 -10.21
CA LYS A 199 -23.12 -8.25 -9.12
C LYS A 199 -21.92 -8.70 -8.29
N VAL A 200 -21.00 -7.77 -8.04
CA VAL A 200 -19.86 -8.02 -7.14
C VAL A 200 -20.36 -8.06 -5.69
N ILE A 201 -20.16 -9.19 -5.03
CA ILE A 201 -20.56 -9.41 -3.63
C ILE A 201 -19.39 -9.10 -2.68
N PHE A 202 -18.21 -9.60 -3.03
CA PHE A 202 -16.96 -9.39 -2.32
C PHE A 202 -15.85 -9.10 -3.33
N LYS A 203 -14.91 -8.22 -2.98
CA LYS A 203 -13.67 -8.03 -3.74
C LYS A 203 -12.48 -7.77 -2.82
N ALA A 204 -11.29 -8.10 -3.31
CA ALA A 204 -10.01 -7.69 -2.75
C ALA A 204 -8.93 -7.73 -3.83
N GLU A 205 -7.80 -7.07 -3.58
CA GLU A 205 -6.68 -6.96 -4.52
C GLU A 205 -5.35 -7.20 -3.82
N ILE A 206 -4.38 -7.77 -4.54
CA ILE A 206 -2.97 -7.76 -4.14
C ILE A 206 -2.33 -6.56 -4.83
N GLY A 207 -2.26 -5.44 -4.10
CA GLY A 207 -1.81 -4.16 -4.63
C GLY A 207 -0.30 -4.05 -4.81
N ALA A 208 0.46 -4.78 -4.00
CA ALA A 208 1.91 -4.87 -4.11
C ALA A 208 2.37 -6.31 -3.89
N ALA A 209 3.42 -6.72 -4.58
CA ALA A 209 3.98 -8.05 -4.45
C ALA A 209 5.49 -8.03 -4.71
N THR A 210 6.21 -8.71 -3.83
CA THR A 210 7.65 -9.00 -3.92
C THR A 210 7.85 -10.50 -3.69
N PRO A 211 9.05 -11.06 -3.90
CA PRO A 211 9.32 -12.45 -3.54
C PRO A 211 9.16 -12.77 -2.04
N HIS A 212 9.18 -11.75 -1.17
CA HIS A 212 9.16 -11.92 0.29
C HIS A 212 7.81 -11.65 0.94
N ALA A 213 7.03 -10.72 0.39
CA ALA A 213 5.73 -10.35 0.94
C ALA A 213 4.83 -9.77 -0.13
N CYS A 214 3.52 -9.95 0.04
CA CYS A 214 2.52 -9.22 -0.74
C CYS A 214 1.59 -8.42 0.18
N GLN A 215 0.98 -7.36 -0.37
CA GLN A 215 0.08 -6.48 0.36
C GLN A 215 -1.31 -6.53 -0.24
N ILE A 216 -2.28 -6.97 0.56
CA ILE A 216 -3.70 -7.01 0.20
C ILE A 216 -4.30 -5.65 0.49
N GLN A 217 -5.12 -5.15 -0.42
CA GLN A 217 -5.82 -3.88 -0.33
C GLN A 217 -7.20 -3.96 -0.96
N GLY A 218 -8.00 -2.89 -0.82
CA GLY A 218 -9.28 -2.76 -1.51
C GLY A 218 -10.28 -3.85 -1.15
N VAL A 219 -10.23 -4.34 0.10
CA VAL A 219 -11.18 -5.34 0.62
C VAL A 219 -12.54 -4.69 0.81
N TRP A 220 -13.53 -5.21 0.14
CA TRP A 220 -14.86 -4.63 0.18
C TRP A 220 -15.95 -5.69 0.03
N VAL A 221 -17.01 -5.53 0.80
CA VAL A 221 -18.25 -6.29 0.69
C VAL A 221 -19.36 -5.32 0.34
N THR A 222 -20.13 -5.64 -0.66
CA THR A 222 -21.32 -4.86 -1.05
C THR A 222 -22.23 -4.64 0.16
N PRO A 223 -22.68 -3.40 0.43
CA PRO A 223 -23.39 -3.04 1.68
C PRO A 223 -24.54 -3.99 2.07
N GLU A 224 -25.36 -4.38 1.11
CA GLU A 224 -26.53 -5.26 1.39
C GLU A 224 -26.13 -6.68 1.82
N PHE A 225 -24.86 -7.06 1.66
CA PHE A 225 -24.34 -8.39 2.02
C PHE A 225 -23.44 -8.37 3.25
N ARG A 226 -23.25 -7.22 3.88
CA ARG A 226 -22.43 -7.08 5.11
C ARG A 226 -23.08 -7.82 6.29
N GLY A 227 -22.28 -8.15 7.30
CA GLY A 227 -22.74 -8.85 8.50
C GLY A 227 -22.99 -10.35 8.31
N ARG A 228 -22.68 -10.92 7.14
CA ARG A 228 -22.90 -12.35 6.79
C ARG A 228 -21.61 -13.18 6.77
N GLY A 229 -20.51 -12.70 7.33
CA GLY A 229 -19.23 -13.42 7.34
C GLY A 229 -18.46 -13.44 6.02
N LEU A 230 -18.95 -12.77 4.97
CA LEU A 230 -18.36 -12.81 3.62
C LEU A 230 -16.95 -12.20 3.54
N SER A 231 -16.64 -11.23 4.40
CA SER A 231 -15.28 -10.69 4.49
C SER A 231 -14.28 -11.72 4.99
N GLU A 232 -14.67 -12.56 5.95
CA GLU A 232 -13.81 -13.61 6.51
C GLU A 232 -13.55 -14.71 5.48
N SER A 233 -14.59 -15.33 4.93
CA SER A 233 -14.46 -16.40 3.94
C SER A 233 -13.81 -15.92 2.64
N GLY A 234 -14.13 -14.70 2.20
CA GLY A 234 -13.53 -14.08 1.01
C GLY A 234 -12.06 -13.80 1.20
N MET A 235 -11.67 -13.21 2.34
CA MET A 235 -10.25 -12.96 2.66
C MET A 235 -9.48 -14.27 2.81
N ALA A 236 -10.07 -15.31 3.40
CA ALA A 236 -9.42 -16.62 3.48
C ALA A 236 -9.10 -17.18 2.09
N ALA A 237 -10.01 -17.03 1.11
CA ALA A 237 -9.76 -17.43 -0.26
C ALA A 237 -8.61 -16.60 -0.89
N VAL A 238 -8.64 -15.28 -0.75
CA VAL A 238 -7.59 -14.39 -1.30
C VAL A 238 -6.22 -14.68 -0.67
N VAL A 239 -6.15 -14.89 0.66
CA VAL A 239 -4.90 -15.23 1.35
C VAL A 239 -4.34 -16.57 0.87
N ARG A 240 -5.18 -17.59 0.65
CA ARG A 240 -4.72 -18.86 0.08
C ARG A 240 -4.09 -18.67 -1.30
N TYR A 241 -4.72 -17.89 -2.19
CA TYR A 241 -4.12 -17.55 -3.49
C TYR A 241 -2.80 -16.78 -3.34
N ALA A 242 -2.77 -15.81 -2.42
CA ALA A 242 -1.59 -15.00 -2.18
C ALA A 242 -0.39 -15.84 -1.72
N LEU A 243 -0.61 -16.71 -0.74
CA LEU A 243 0.43 -17.58 -0.17
C LEU A 243 0.86 -18.72 -1.13
N ALA A 244 -0.05 -19.21 -1.97
CA ALA A 244 0.28 -20.27 -2.93
C ALA A 244 1.07 -19.76 -4.15
N ASP A 245 0.71 -18.56 -4.66
CA ASP A 245 1.13 -18.14 -5.99
C ASP A 245 1.95 -16.84 -6.02
N VAL A 246 2.01 -16.08 -4.91
CA VAL A 246 2.57 -14.71 -4.95
C VAL A 246 3.74 -14.53 -4.00
N ALA A 247 3.56 -14.77 -2.69
CA ALA A 247 4.60 -14.56 -1.70
C ALA A 247 4.33 -15.37 -0.41
N PRO A 248 5.38 -15.72 0.36
CA PRO A 248 5.22 -16.50 1.60
C PRO A 248 4.50 -15.75 2.72
N VAL A 249 4.39 -14.43 2.63
CA VAL A 249 3.75 -13.58 3.63
C VAL A 249 2.71 -12.69 2.96
N ALA A 250 1.45 -12.77 3.42
CA ALA A 250 0.42 -11.82 3.06
C ALA A 250 0.30 -10.75 4.14
N SER A 251 0.25 -9.48 3.75
CA SER A 251 0.13 -8.33 4.63
C SER A 251 -1.02 -7.42 4.25
N LEU A 252 -1.46 -6.61 5.18
CA LEU A 252 -2.36 -5.48 4.98
C LEU A 252 -2.15 -4.45 6.10
N TYR A 253 -2.62 -3.22 5.91
CA TYR A 253 -2.84 -2.30 7.01
C TYR A 253 -4.29 -1.79 6.97
N VAL A 254 -4.85 -1.47 8.12
CA VAL A 254 -6.27 -1.15 8.29
C VAL A 254 -6.44 -0.04 9.32
N ASN A 255 -7.40 0.85 9.13
CA ASN A 255 -7.70 1.89 10.10
C ASN A 255 -8.07 1.26 11.46
N ASP A 256 -7.50 1.78 12.55
CA ASP A 256 -7.70 1.24 13.90
C ASP A 256 -9.17 1.27 14.36
N TYR A 257 -9.93 2.26 13.89
CA TYR A 257 -11.36 2.38 14.15
C TYR A 257 -12.22 1.35 13.37
N ASN A 258 -11.68 0.70 12.32
CA ASN A 258 -12.40 -0.34 11.58
C ASN A 258 -12.34 -1.68 12.32
N THR A 259 -13.02 -1.74 13.46
CA THR A 259 -13.00 -2.90 14.37
C THR A 259 -13.57 -4.15 13.72
N ALA A 260 -14.56 -4.01 12.83
CA ALA A 260 -15.18 -5.13 12.12
C ALA A 260 -14.18 -5.80 11.14
N ALA A 261 -13.45 -5.01 10.35
CA ALA A 261 -12.42 -5.53 9.45
C ALA A 261 -11.27 -6.17 10.24
N ARG A 262 -10.78 -5.51 11.29
CA ARG A 262 -9.72 -6.06 12.16
C ARG A 262 -10.11 -7.40 12.78
N ALA A 263 -11.35 -7.53 13.27
CA ALA A 263 -11.87 -8.78 13.81
C ALA A 263 -11.92 -9.88 12.73
N SER A 264 -12.38 -9.55 11.52
CA SER A 264 -12.39 -10.48 10.39
C SER A 264 -10.96 -10.95 10.03
N TYR A 265 -10.00 -10.01 9.93
CA TYR A 265 -8.61 -10.34 9.58
C TYR A 265 -7.94 -11.22 10.64
N ARG A 266 -8.15 -10.94 11.95
CA ARG A 266 -7.63 -11.82 13.02
C ARG A 266 -8.17 -13.24 12.91
N ARG A 267 -9.45 -13.43 12.57
CA ARG A 267 -10.02 -14.78 12.36
C ARG A 267 -9.39 -15.49 11.15
N VAL A 268 -9.00 -14.77 10.12
CA VAL A 268 -8.30 -15.31 8.94
C VAL A 268 -6.81 -15.63 9.24
N GLY A 269 -6.33 -15.31 10.44
CA GLY A 269 -4.96 -15.62 10.87
C GLY A 269 -4.00 -14.43 10.86
N PHE A 270 -4.47 -13.22 10.53
CA PHE A 270 -3.63 -12.04 10.58
C PHE A 270 -3.29 -11.64 12.03
N ARG A 271 -2.02 -11.37 12.28
CA ARG A 271 -1.49 -10.81 13.53
C ARG A 271 -0.87 -9.43 13.30
N GLU A 272 -0.95 -8.56 14.27
CA GLU A 272 -0.34 -7.23 14.21
C GLU A 272 1.18 -7.34 14.39
N VAL A 273 1.93 -6.63 13.55
CA VAL A 273 3.40 -6.61 13.57
C VAL A 273 3.98 -5.21 13.62
N GLY A 274 3.16 -4.18 13.52
CA GLY A 274 3.55 -2.78 13.54
C GLY A 274 2.37 -1.88 13.28
N ALA A 275 2.64 -0.62 13.03
CA ALA A 275 1.63 0.37 12.68
C ALA A 275 2.11 1.25 11.52
N PHE A 276 1.18 1.60 10.65
CA PHE A 276 1.32 2.62 9.63
C PHE A 276 0.58 3.89 10.02
N MET A 277 0.92 4.97 9.37
CA MET A 277 0.21 6.23 9.39
C MET A 277 0.00 6.73 7.97
N SER A 278 -1.14 7.35 7.71
CA SER A 278 -1.42 8.06 6.46
C SER A 278 -1.87 9.47 6.72
N VAL A 279 -1.35 10.40 5.93
CA VAL A 279 -1.78 11.80 5.86
C VAL A 279 -2.31 12.03 4.47
N LEU A 280 -3.59 12.38 4.32
CA LEU A 280 -4.30 12.56 3.05
C LEU A 280 -4.52 14.05 2.77
N PHE A 281 -4.31 14.46 1.51
CA PHE A 281 -4.46 15.85 1.06
C PHE A 281 -5.63 16.05 0.12
#